data_d03085d6aeb0f5611ab8c68c18528baa
#
_entry.id   d03085d6aeb0f5611ab8c68c18528baa
#
_cell.length_a   1.000
_cell.length_b   1.000
_cell.length_c   1.000
_cell.angle_alpha   90.00
_cell.angle_beta   90.00
_cell.angle_gamma   90.00
#
_symmetry.space_group_name_H-M   'P 1'
#
loop_
_entity.id
_entity.type
_entity.pdbx_description
1 polymer ?
#
loop_
_entity_poly.entity_id
_entity_poly.type
_entity_poly.pdbx_seq_one_letter_code
_entity_poly.pdbx_strand_id
1 'polypeptide(L)'
;MVTVRDITIIGVMVAVIEVCKVTMAALPNIELTTFWIILFTLFLGRKSIFAIPVFILIEGTMWGFGLWWIMYLYIWPLLAILTWIFRKQDSPWFWSILSGSFGLAFGALSAIPYFFIGFSSGGMRGGLSGLFSYWIAGIPFDITHGVSNFILMLVLYKPVRNIMKKTKNLLPE
;
A
#
# COMPACT_ATOMS: atom_id res chain seq x y z
N MET A 1 -3.39 -4.55 25.81
CA MET A 1 -4.23 -5.66 25.30
C MET A 1 -5.01 -5.18 24.08
N VAL A 2 -5.22 -6.03 23.09
CA VAL A 2 -6.12 -5.75 21.95
C VAL A 2 -7.56 -5.94 22.46
N THR A 3 -8.40 -4.95 22.27
CA THR A 3 -9.81 -4.98 22.69
C THR A 3 -10.70 -5.49 21.55
N VAL A 4 -11.93 -5.90 21.86
CA VAL A 4 -12.94 -6.25 20.83
C VAL A 4 -13.15 -5.10 19.85
N ARG A 5 -13.17 -3.88 20.36
CA ARG A 5 -13.25 -2.66 19.53
C ARG A 5 -12.07 -2.52 18.56
N ASP A 6 -10.84 -2.87 18.99
CA ASP A 6 -9.68 -2.84 18.11
C ASP A 6 -9.81 -3.85 16.97
N ILE A 7 -10.27 -5.05 17.29
CA ILE A 7 -10.53 -6.11 16.29
C ILE A 7 -11.57 -5.64 15.28
N THR A 8 -12.67 -5.03 15.74
CA THR A 8 -13.71 -4.49 14.85
C THR A 8 -13.16 -3.41 13.93
N ILE A 9 -12.37 -2.46 14.47
CA ILE A 9 -11.77 -1.40 13.67
C ILE A 9 -10.80 -1.97 12.62
N ILE A 10 -9.95 -2.92 13.01
CA ILE A 10 -9.01 -3.60 12.09
C ILE A 10 -9.80 -4.33 11.00
N GLY A 11 -10.85 -5.07 11.35
CA GLY A 11 -11.71 -5.75 10.38
C GLY A 11 -12.35 -4.79 9.38
N VAL A 12 -12.87 -3.65 9.84
CA VAL A 12 -13.43 -2.60 8.96
C VAL A 12 -12.36 -2.01 8.04
N MET A 13 -11.15 -1.72 8.57
CA MET A 13 -10.04 -1.22 7.74
C MET A 13 -9.71 -2.17 6.60
N VAL A 14 -9.56 -3.46 6.90
CA VAL A 14 -9.25 -4.48 5.91
C VAL A 14 -10.40 -4.62 4.91
N ALA A 15 -11.64 -4.69 5.37
CA ALA A 15 -12.81 -4.77 4.50
C ALA A 15 -12.89 -3.60 3.52
N VAL A 16 -12.60 -2.37 3.96
CA VAL A 16 -12.58 -1.20 3.08
C VAL A 16 -11.49 -1.32 2.01
N ILE A 17 -10.28 -1.76 2.37
CA ILE A 17 -9.20 -1.96 1.40
C ILE A 17 -9.61 -3.02 0.38
N GLU A 18 -10.10 -4.18 0.83
CA GLU A 18 -10.48 -5.30 -0.05
C GLU A 18 -11.63 -4.93 -0.99
N VAL A 19 -12.70 -4.31 -0.47
CA VAL A 19 -13.82 -3.87 -1.30
C VAL A 19 -13.35 -2.89 -2.38
N CYS A 20 -12.54 -1.90 -2.03
CA CYS A 20 -12.00 -0.97 -3.01
C CYS A 20 -11.13 -1.67 -4.05
N LYS A 21 -10.27 -2.61 -3.62
CA LYS A 21 -9.39 -3.35 -4.52
C LYS A 21 -10.17 -4.25 -5.49
N VAL A 22 -11.14 -5.02 -4.98
CA VAL A 22 -11.98 -5.89 -5.82
C VAL A 22 -12.82 -5.06 -6.80
N THR A 23 -13.39 -3.94 -6.34
CA THR A 23 -14.20 -3.05 -7.19
C THR A 23 -13.37 -2.44 -8.34
N MET A 24 -12.10 -2.16 -8.09
CA MET A 24 -11.18 -1.56 -9.06
C MET A 24 -10.36 -2.59 -9.85
N ALA A 25 -10.56 -3.90 -9.63
CA ALA A 25 -9.77 -4.96 -10.26
C ALA A 25 -9.79 -4.95 -11.80
N ALA A 26 -10.84 -4.38 -12.41
CA ALA A 26 -10.92 -4.17 -13.86
C ALA A 26 -10.05 -3.02 -14.40
N LEU A 27 -9.46 -2.20 -13.51
CA LEU A 27 -8.64 -1.04 -13.86
C LEU A 27 -7.17 -1.33 -13.51
N PRO A 28 -6.34 -1.82 -14.45
CA PRO A 28 -4.96 -2.19 -14.14
C PRO A 28 -4.17 -1.03 -13.55
N ASN A 29 -3.53 -1.28 -12.40
CA ASN A 29 -2.67 -0.31 -11.69
C ASN A 29 -3.37 1.00 -11.26
N ILE A 30 -4.70 1.03 -11.23
CA ILE A 30 -5.49 2.09 -10.58
C ILE A 30 -6.11 1.45 -9.34
N GLU A 31 -5.68 1.92 -8.14
CA GLU A 31 -6.06 1.26 -6.90
C GLU A 31 -6.16 2.28 -5.74
N LEU A 32 -6.86 1.90 -4.70
CA LEU A 32 -7.03 2.72 -3.50
C LEU A 32 -6.29 2.16 -2.27
N THR A 33 -5.52 1.07 -2.42
CA THR A 33 -4.78 0.44 -1.31
C THR A 33 -3.77 1.40 -0.71
N THR A 34 -2.95 2.04 -1.55
CA THR A 34 -1.99 3.07 -1.15
C THR A 34 -2.68 4.20 -0.39
N PHE A 35 -3.79 4.71 -0.92
CA PHE A 35 -4.58 5.76 -0.29
C PHE A 35 -5.08 5.36 1.10
N TRP A 36 -5.70 4.19 1.23
CA TRP A 36 -6.25 3.74 2.51
C TRP A 36 -5.18 3.41 3.54
N ILE A 37 -4.07 2.79 3.16
CA ILE A 37 -2.96 2.53 4.08
C ILE A 37 -2.42 3.84 4.66
N ILE A 38 -2.23 4.87 3.82
CA ILE A 38 -1.81 6.20 4.30
C ILE A 38 -2.84 6.76 5.28
N LEU A 39 -4.11 6.84 4.90
CA LEU A 39 -5.13 7.44 5.77
C LEU A 39 -5.32 6.66 7.07
N PHE A 40 -5.40 5.35 7.02
CA PHE A 40 -5.54 4.55 8.23
C PHE A 40 -4.33 4.70 9.16
N THR A 41 -3.13 4.77 8.61
CA THR A 41 -1.92 5.02 9.42
C THR A 41 -1.95 6.39 10.08
N LEU A 42 -2.42 7.42 9.39
CA LEU A 42 -2.53 8.78 9.94
C LEU A 42 -3.59 8.90 11.06
N PHE A 43 -4.74 8.24 10.89
CA PHE A 43 -5.88 8.44 11.79
C PHE A 43 -6.02 7.39 12.87
N LEU A 44 -5.67 6.15 12.58
CA LEU A 44 -5.84 5.01 13.49
C LEU A 44 -4.51 4.52 14.08
N GLY A 45 -3.38 5.08 13.62
CA GLY A 45 -2.07 4.88 14.20
C GLY A 45 -1.68 3.41 14.29
N ARG A 46 -1.39 2.93 15.50
CA ARG A 46 -0.92 1.55 15.73
C ARG A 46 -1.87 0.45 15.24
N LYS A 47 -3.16 0.73 15.07
CA LYS A 47 -4.13 -0.24 14.57
C LYS A 47 -3.88 -0.61 13.10
N SER A 48 -3.33 0.33 12.30
CA SER A 48 -2.95 0.04 10.91
C SER A 48 -1.83 -1.01 10.81
N ILE A 49 -0.93 -1.07 11.80
CA ILE A 49 0.16 -2.07 11.84
C ILE A 49 -0.41 -3.49 11.90
N PHE A 50 -1.54 -3.68 12.58
CA PHE A 50 -2.22 -4.98 12.64
C PHE A 50 -3.11 -5.24 11.42
N ALA A 51 -3.69 -4.19 10.84
CA ALA A 51 -4.53 -4.34 9.65
C ALA A 51 -3.74 -4.79 8.41
N ILE A 52 -2.50 -4.31 8.24
CA ILE A 52 -1.67 -4.64 7.06
C ILE A 52 -1.38 -6.14 6.94
N PRO A 53 -0.89 -6.86 7.98
CA PRO A 53 -0.70 -8.30 7.90
C PRO A 53 -2.00 -9.07 7.63
N VAL A 54 -3.13 -8.64 8.22
CA VAL A 54 -4.42 -9.28 7.98
C VAL A 54 -4.86 -9.10 6.52
N PHE A 55 -4.72 -7.88 5.99
CA PHE A 55 -4.94 -7.60 4.56
C PHE A 55 -4.09 -8.50 3.66
N ILE A 56 -2.77 -8.56 3.91
CA ILE A 56 -1.84 -9.39 3.11
C ILE A 56 -2.22 -10.87 3.18
N LEU A 57 -2.64 -11.37 4.35
CA LEU A 57 -3.06 -12.75 4.50
C LEU A 57 -4.34 -13.04 3.72
N ILE A 58 -5.33 -12.17 3.75
CA ILE A 58 -6.57 -12.30 2.98
C ILE A 58 -6.27 -12.32 1.48
N GLU A 59 -5.43 -11.41 1.01
CA GLU A 59 -4.97 -11.39 -0.39
C GLU A 59 -4.35 -12.71 -0.82
N GLY A 60 -3.46 -13.28 0.00
CA GLY A 60 -2.85 -14.58 -0.27
C GLY A 60 -3.86 -15.73 -0.32
N THR A 61 -4.88 -15.69 0.54
CA THR A 61 -5.94 -16.72 0.55
C THR A 61 -6.91 -16.58 -0.61
N MET A 62 -7.20 -15.35 -1.06
CA MET A 62 -8.11 -15.08 -2.19
C MET A 62 -7.47 -15.33 -3.54
N TRP A 63 -6.22 -14.92 -3.73
CA TRP A 63 -5.55 -14.86 -5.04
C TRP A 63 -4.35 -15.80 -5.16
N GLY A 64 -4.04 -16.55 -4.10
CA GLY A 64 -2.92 -17.49 -4.03
C GLY A 64 -1.61 -16.87 -3.53
N PHE A 65 -0.77 -17.72 -2.91
CA PHE A 65 0.52 -17.34 -2.33
C PHE A 65 1.63 -17.45 -3.38
N GLY A 66 1.79 -16.40 -4.20
CA GLY A 66 2.85 -16.31 -5.22
C GLY A 66 3.97 -15.33 -4.86
N LEU A 67 4.89 -15.08 -5.80
CA LEU A 67 5.97 -14.08 -5.62
C LEU A 67 5.41 -12.68 -5.31
N TRP A 68 4.32 -12.29 -5.95
CA TRP A 68 3.63 -11.03 -5.70
C TRP A 68 3.20 -10.88 -4.23
N TRP A 69 2.82 -11.97 -3.59
CA TRP A 69 2.44 -11.97 -2.18
C TRP A 69 3.65 -11.72 -1.27
N ILE A 70 4.82 -12.29 -1.61
CA ILE A 70 6.07 -12.02 -0.88
C ILE A 70 6.41 -10.53 -0.94
N MET A 71 6.17 -9.88 -2.09
CA MET A 71 6.37 -8.42 -2.24
C MET A 71 5.50 -7.63 -1.28
N TYR A 72 4.26 -8.01 -1.06
CA TYR A 72 3.33 -7.34 -0.16
C TYR A 72 3.80 -7.35 1.30
N LEU A 73 4.54 -8.39 1.72
CA LEU A 73 5.08 -8.51 3.08
C LEU A 73 6.02 -7.37 3.48
N TYR A 74 6.61 -6.67 2.52
CA TYR A 74 7.49 -5.53 2.82
C TYR A 74 7.02 -4.20 2.21
N ILE A 75 6.35 -4.22 1.05
CA ILE A 75 5.94 -2.98 0.38
C ILE A 75 4.91 -2.21 1.21
N TRP A 76 3.86 -2.87 1.69
CA TRP A 76 2.81 -2.21 2.48
C TRP A 76 3.27 -1.77 3.87
N PRO A 77 4.05 -2.58 4.63
CA PRO A 77 4.69 -2.09 5.85
C PRO A 77 5.63 -0.91 5.61
N LEU A 78 6.40 -0.90 4.51
CA LEU A 78 7.25 0.24 4.14
C LEU A 78 6.44 1.53 3.95
N LEU A 79 5.30 1.45 3.24
CA LEU A 79 4.42 2.60 3.07
C LEU A 79 3.88 3.12 4.41
N ALA A 80 3.47 2.21 5.31
CA ALA A 80 3.01 2.59 6.65
C ALA A 80 4.12 3.24 7.48
N ILE A 81 5.35 2.74 7.40
CA ILE A 81 6.52 3.34 8.07
C ILE A 81 6.78 4.75 7.52
N LEU A 82 6.82 4.92 6.20
CA LEU A 82 6.99 6.24 5.58
C LEU A 82 5.88 7.20 6.03
N THR A 83 4.64 6.73 6.02
CA THR A 83 3.50 7.52 6.50
C THR A 83 3.67 7.91 7.97
N TRP A 84 4.13 6.99 8.81
CA TRP A 84 4.36 7.26 10.23
C TRP A 84 5.48 8.27 10.47
N ILE A 85 6.56 8.22 9.70
CA ILE A 85 7.66 9.19 9.75
C ILE A 85 7.12 10.59 9.47
N PHE A 86 6.32 10.73 8.41
CA PHE A 86 5.78 12.01 7.97
C PHE A 86 4.41 12.38 8.56
N ARG A 87 3.93 11.70 9.60
CA ARG A 87 2.57 11.85 10.14
C ARG A 87 2.21 13.26 10.63
N LYS A 88 3.20 14.13 10.83
CA LYS A 88 2.98 15.53 11.21
C LYS A 88 2.59 16.42 10.02
N GLN A 89 2.75 15.92 8.80
CA GLN A 89 2.37 16.64 7.58
C GLN A 89 0.85 16.63 7.41
N ASP A 90 0.29 17.77 7.01
CA ASP A 90 -1.14 17.94 6.83
C ASP A 90 -1.52 18.43 5.43
N SER A 91 -0.52 18.59 4.55
CA SER A 91 -0.70 19.07 3.19
C SER A 91 -1.20 17.95 2.25
N PRO A 92 -2.33 18.16 1.55
CA PRO A 92 -2.78 17.24 0.51
C PRO A 92 -1.73 17.04 -0.59
N TRP A 93 -1.03 18.10 -0.96
CA TRP A 93 0.04 18.03 -1.96
C TRP A 93 1.19 17.13 -1.52
N PHE A 94 1.60 17.21 -0.25
CA PHE A 94 2.63 16.33 0.27
C PHE A 94 2.23 14.86 0.16
N TRP A 95 1.02 14.52 0.57
CA TRP A 95 0.52 13.15 0.52
C TRP A 95 0.31 12.66 -0.91
N SER A 96 -0.10 13.55 -1.82
CA SER A 96 -0.22 13.21 -3.25
C SER A 96 1.14 12.92 -3.87
N ILE A 97 2.16 13.72 -3.58
CA ILE A 97 3.53 13.49 -4.05
C ILE A 97 4.08 12.18 -3.47
N LEU A 98 3.91 11.94 -2.17
CA LEU A 98 4.36 10.70 -1.54
C LEU A 98 3.67 9.48 -2.14
N SER A 99 2.34 9.54 -2.28
CA SER A 99 1.52 8.47 -2.86
C SER A 99 1.91 8.17 -4.31
N GLY A 100 2.06 9.22 -5.13
CA GLY A 100 2.49 9.11 -6.52
C GLY A 100 3.91 8.57 -6.66
N SER A 101 4.86 9.09 -5.86
CA SER A 101 6.24 8.59 -5.85
C SER A 101 6.33 7.14 -5.41
N PHE A 102 5.50 6.73 -4.44
CA PHE A 102 5.42 5.34 -4.01
C PHE A 102 4.88 4.43 -5.12
N GLY A 103 3.85 4.88 -5.86
CA GLY A 103 3.33 4.16 -7.03
C GLY A 103 4.37 4.01 -8.14
N LEU A 104 5.14 5.09 -8.43
CA LEU A 104 6.27 5.04 -9.39
C LEU A 104 7.38 4.08 -8.96
N ALA A 105 7.63 3.95 -7.65
CA ALA A 105 8.66 3.06 -7.11
C ALA A 105 8.19 1.62 -6.94
N PHE A 106 6.89 1.34 -7.14
CA PHE A 106 6.28 0.06 -6.82
C PHE A 106 6.91 -1.10 -7.59
N GLY A 107 7.14 -0.96 -8.88
CA GLY A 107 7.79 -1.98 -9.71
C GLY A 107 9.26 -2.20 -9.34
N ALA A 108 9.99 -1.13 -9.01
CA ALA A 108 11.38 -1.25 -8.51
C ALA A 108 11.44 -2.03 -7.19
N LEU A 109 10.52 -1.74 -6.26
CA LEU A 109 10.38 -2.51 -5.02
C LEU A 109 9.98 -3.96 -5.31
N SER A 110 9.05 -4.18 -6.23
CA SER A 110 8.58 -5.51 -6.64
C SER A 110 9.65 -6.33 -7.38
N ALA A 111 10.70 -5.68 -7.90
CA ALA A 111 11.81 -6.35 -8.58
C ALA A 111 12.79 -7.06 -7.62
N ILE A 112 12.76 -6.73 -6.32
CA ILE A 112 13.71 -7.27 -5.34
C ILE A 112 13.75 -8.82 -5.30
N PRO A 113 12.64 -9.57 -5.26
CA PRO A 113 12.67 -11.03 -5.30
C PRO A 113 13.31 -11.59 -6.55
N TYR A 114 13.19 -10.91 -7.69
CA TYR A 114 13.80 -11.34 -8.95
C TYR A 114 15.33 -11.23 -8.94
N PHE A 115 15.88 -10.33 -8.12
CA PHE A 115 17.31 -10.31 -7.85
C PHE A 115 17.76 -11.64 -7.24
N PHE A 116 17.09 -12.11 -6.22
CA PHE A 116 17.47 -13.35 -5.51
C PHE A 116 17.28 -14.59 -6.40
N ILE A 117 16.23 -14.63 -7.21
CA ILE A 117 16.00 -15.71 -8.19
C ILE A 117 17.13 -15.74 -9.22
N GLY A 118 17.45 -14.60 -9.81
CA GLY A 118 18.54 -14.50 -10.79
C GLY A 118 19.90 -14.77 -10.18
N PHE A 119 20.11 -14.35 -8.92
CA PHE A 119 21.36 -14.59 -8.20
C PHE A 119 21.61 -16.07 -7.94
N SER A 120 20.58 -16.85 -7.64
CA SER A 120 20.71 -18.29 -7.40
C SER A 120 21.17 -19.07 -8.64
N SER A 121 20.90 -18.57 -9.84
CA SER A 121 21.25 -19.23 -11.11
C SER A 121 22.48 -18.64 -11.81
N GLY A 122 22.80 -17.36 -11.59
CA GLY A 122 23.87 -16.64 -12.32
C GLY A 122 24.70 -15.66 -11.48
N GLY A 123 24.72 -15.82 -10.13
CA GLY A 123 25.44 -14.95 -9.21
C GLY A 123 25.00 -13.49 -9.33
N MET A 124 25.90 -12.54 -9.03
CA MET A 124 25.61 -11.10 -9.03
C MET A 124 25.08 -10.61 -10.39
N ARG A 125 25.65 -11.10 -11.50
CA ARG A 125 25.22 -10.72 -12.85
C ARG A 125 23.79 -11.19 -13.15
N GLY A 126 23.46 -12.43 -12.80
CA GLY A 126 22.11 -12.98 -12.92
C GLY A 126 21.10 -12.22 -12.06
N GLY A 127 21.48 -11.90 -10.83
CA GLY A 127 20.63 -11.12 -9.91
C GLY A 127 20.29 -9.73 -10.45
N LEU A 128 21.30 -8.96 -10.88
CA LEU A 128 21.09 -7.64 -11.47
C LEU A 128 20.25 -7.73 -12.76
N SER A 129 20.53 -8.71 -13.63
CA SER A 129 19.75 -8.92 -14.85
C SER A 129 18.28 -9.19 -14.52
N GLY A 130 17.98 -10.08 -13.58
CA GLY A 130 16.61 -10.39 -13.16
C GLY A 130 15.87 -9.17 -12.61
N LEU A 131 16.52 -8.43 -11.71
CA LEU A 131 15.97 -7.20 -11.12
C LEU A 131 15.63 -6.15 -12.18
N PHE A 132 16.62 -5.79 -13.01
CA PHE A 132 16.43 -4.73 -14.01
C PHE A 132 15.45 -5.15 -15.11
N SER A 133 15.47 -6.41 -15.57
CA SER A 133 14.53 -6.89 -16.58
C SER A 133 13.07 -6.79 -16.08
N TYR A 134 12.81 -7.20 -14.84
CA TYR A 134 11.49 -7.10 -14.26
C TYR A 134 11.04 -5.64 -14.10
N TRP A 135 11.90 -4.79 -13.53
CA TRP A 135 11.58 -3.38 -13.31
C TRP A 135 11.32 -2.64 -14.61
N ILE A 136 12.22 -2.77 -15.61
CA ILE A 136 12.08 -2.07 -16.89
C ILE A 136 10.79 -2.49 -17.62
N ALA A 137 10.44 -3.78 -17.60
CA ALA A 137 9.19 -4.27 -18.16
C ALA A 137 7.95 -3.70 -17.43
N GLY A 138 8.09 -3.36 -16.14
CA GLY A 138 7.05 -2.79 -15.30
C GLY A 138 6.84 -1.29 -15.43
N ILE A 139 7.78 -0.53 -16.01
CA ILE A 139 7.75 0.95 -16.06
C ILE A 139 6.41 1.53 -16.56
N PRO A 140 5.78 1.04 -17.64
CA PRO A 140 4.49 1.56 -18.08
C PRO A 140 3.39 1.42 -17.03
N PHE A 141 3.41 0.34 -16.26
CA PHE A 141 2.49 0.09 -15.16
C PHE A 141 2.79 0.99 -13.97
N ASP A 142 4.06 1.21 -13.65
CA ASP A 142 4.50 2.11 -12.57
C ASP A 142 4.07 3.55 -12.85
N ILE A 143 4.16 4.02 -14.09
CA ILE A 143 3.68 5.34 -14.49
C ILE A 143 2.18 5.47 -14.25
N THR A 144 1.38 4.49 -14.68
CA THR A 144 -0.07 4.48 -14.45
C THR A 144 -0.38 4.47 -12.95
N HIS A 145 0.30 3.63 -12.19
CA HIS A 145 0.15 3.52 -10.74
C HIS A 145 0.51 4.83 -10.02
N GLY A 146 1.66 5.44 -10.40
CA GLY A 146 2.10 6.69 -9.79
C GLY A 146 1.16 7.86 -10.09
N VAL A 147 0.74 8.01 -11.34
CA VAL A 147 -0.18 9.09 -11.76
C VAL A 147 -1.56 8.91 -11.10
N SER A 148 -2.11 7.70 -11.13
CA SER A 148 -3.41 7.43 -10.50
C SER A 148 -3.38 7.67 -9.00
N ASN A 149 -2.35 7.18 -8.29
CA ASN A 149 -2.19 7.38 -6.86
C ASN A 149 -2.03 8.87 -6.50
N PHE A 150 -1.30 9.64 -7.30
CA PHE A 150 -1.19 11.08 -7.11
C PHE A 150 -2.55 11.78 -7.23
N ILE A 151 -3.30 11.49 -8.30
CA ILE A 151 -4.61 12.12 -8.58
C ILE A 151 -5.63 11.71 -7.51
N LEU A 152 -5.74 10.40 -7.21
CA LEU A 152 -6.68 9.88 -6.22
C LEU A 152 -6.41 10.50 -4.83
N MET A 153 -5.15 10.57 -4.44
CA MET A 153 -4.78 11.20 -3.17
C MET A 153 -5.11 12.69 -3.17
N LEU A 154 -4.84 13.42 -4.25
CA LEU A 154 -5.10 14.86 -4.34
C LEU A 154 -6.60 15.17 -4.20
N VAL A 155 -7.43 14.38 -4.87
CA VAL A 155 -8.89 14.57 -4.89
C VAL A 155 -9.55 14.10 -3.60
N LEU A 156 -9.17 12.92 -3.11
CA LEU A 156 -9.88 12.23 -2.02
C LEU A 156 -9.35 12.58 -0.63
N TYR A 157 -8.11 13.09 -0.50
CA TYR A 157 -7.50 13.32 0.82
C TYR A 157 -8.35 14.23 1.71
N LYS A 158 -8.69 15.43 1.25
CA LYS A 158 -9.44 16.38 2.07
C LYS A 158 -10.84 15.88 2.46
N PRO A 159 -11.71 15.41 1.53
CA PRO A 159 -13.04 14.95 1.89
C PRO A 159 -13.00 13.76 2.84
N VAL A 160 -12.20 12.74 2.54
CA VAL A 160 -12.13 11.53 3.37
C VAL A 160 -11.49 11.82 4.73
N ARG A 161 -10.42 12.62 4.77
CA ARG A 161 -9.82 13.09 6.01
C ARG A 161 -10.82 13.79 6.94
N ASN A 162 -11.67 14.66 6.38
CA ASN A 162 -12.67 15.38 7.17
C ASN A 162 -13.72 14.41 7.76
N ILE A 163 -14.15 13.42 7.00
CA ILE A 163 -15.05 12.37 7.47
C ILE A 163 -14.37 11.58 8.60
N MET A 164 -13.14 11.13 8.40
CA MET A 164 -12.40 10.35 9.41
C MET A 164 -12.17 11.14 10.70
N LYS A 165 -11.88 12.45 10.61
CA LYS A 165 -11.78 13.32 11.80
C LYS A 165 -13.09 13.38 12.58
N LYS A 166 -14.23 13.58 11.90
CA LYS A 166 -15.55 13.60 12.52
C LYS A 166 -15.84 12.25 13.19
N THR A 167 -15.61 11.14 12.49
CA THR A 167 -15.84 9.80 13.04
C THR A 167 -14.96 9.52 14.27
N LYS A 168 -13.70 9.92 14.24
CA LYS A 168 -12.79 9.76 15.39
C LYS A 168 -13.30 10.50 16.63
N ASN A 169 -13.86 11.71 16.47
CA ASN A 169 -14.41 12.48 17.57
C ASN A 169 -15.71 11.89 18.15
N LEU A 170 -16.40 11.03 17.39
CA LEU A 170 -17.60 10.32 17.84
C LEU A 170 -17.29 8.98 18.53
N LEU A 171 -16.04 8.51 18.42
CA LEU A 171 -15.63 7.28 19.09
C LEU A 171 -15.12 7.67 20.49
N PRO A 172 -15.76 7.23 21.60
CA PRO A 172 -15.25 7.43 22.95
C PRO A 172 -13.85 6.80 23.07
N GLU A 173 -12.98 7.41 23.89
CA GLU A 173 -11.61 6.89 24.15
C GLU A 173 -11.61 5.52 24.81
#